data_5d10d1112fc62362fc4738d79f9c2f7e
#
_entry.id   5d10d1112fc62362fc4738d79f9c2f7e
#
_cell.length_a   1.000
_cell.length_b   1.000
_cell.length_c   1.000
_cell.angle_alpha   90.00
_cell.angle_beta   90.00
_cell.angle_gamma   90.00
#
_symmetry.space_group_name_H-M   'P 1'
#
loop_
_entity.id
_entity.type
_entity.pdbx_description
1 polymer ?
#
loop_
_entity_poly.entity_id
_entity_poly.type
_entity_poly.pdbx_seq_one_letter_code
_entity_poly.pdbx_strand_id
1 'polypeptide(L)'
;MNQQADSHPLRRRALLQATAAAALAPAWARATDAGSARVAVVIGNAAYAAAPLLNPAKDAQAMAGLLRGLGFDVVEARDASKAQMQAAVSQAQERLKGRQGIGMLYYAGHGMQLDWHNYMLPVDARLAQAADVAAQVLDMGFVLEAFKQAGNRMNILVLDACRDNPFPTVASGKGLAPLDAPPGTFFAYATAPGNVAEDGGAADGNGLYTRFLLQELQRQGARIEDVFKRVRLQVRQASQGRQIPWESTSLEDDFVFATGRKVEAPSGLRREADFDAEKAEWDRIKESTRPEDFYAFLQRHPNGRLSEQAQFRLDQLARPAVQARASVQVLDAGVDRFKVGDAWAMQRTDFLNGGTVTQVRSQVTAIEGGRVLVGDGRVVYDQMGGLLLNRFGAKDPAVVIAPAGLQVGKRWRSAFTNTPSRNGGVAGRNYYEHRVEALEDLEVPAGRYKVYRIEAIGEAIWPNRVRRLHQMLWVDPATMMPVRLDIKHSAVSGSEIMEHTSDVLLWRTQVPRT
;
A
#
# COMPACT_ATOMS: atom_id res chain seq x y z
N MET A 1 -5.29 68.95 60.88
CA MET A 1 -4.09 68.85 60.04
C MET A 1 -4.32 67.71 59.07
N ASN A 2 -4.48 68.12 57.81
CA ASN A 2 -4.87 67.24 56.65
C ASN A 2 -3.73 66.29 56.26
N GLN A 3 -4.10 65.07 55.89
CA GLN A 3 -3.40 64.34 54.82
C GLN A 3 -4.38 63.70 53.90
N GLN A 4 -4.36 64.21 52.66
CA GLN A 4 -5.06 63.66 51.48
C GLN A 4 -4.35 62.34 51.04
N ALA A 5 -5.17 61.36 50.71
CA ALA A 5 -4.70 60.17 50.04
C ALA A 5 -4.94 60.31 48.52
N ASP A 6 -3.88 60.34 47.72
CA ASP A 6 -3.88 60.33 46.28
C ASP A 6 -4.27 58.92 45.74
N SER A 7 -5.33 58.93 44.97
CA SER A 7 -5.80 57.73 44.23
C SER A 7 -5.18 57.69 42.83
N HIS A 8 -4.32 56.71 42.57
CA HIS A 8 -3.73 56.50 41.21
C HIS A 8 -4.70 55.83 40.24
N PRO A 9 -4.93 56.40 39.06
CA PRO A 9 -5.87 55.88 38.04
C PRO A 9 -5.27 54.82 37.08
N LEU A 10 -4.13 54.20 37.42
CA LEU A 10 -3.40 53.31 36.48
C LEU A 10 -3.74 51.82 36.58
N ARG A 11 -4.63 51.40 37.48
CA ARG A 11 -5.01 49.96 37.59
C ARG A 11 -6.24 49.54 36.80
N ARG A 12 -6.99 50.45 36.20
CA ARG A 12 -8.20 50.09 35.39
C ARG A 12 -7.95 49.89 33.90
N ARG A 13 -6.81 50.32 33.35
CA ARG A 13 -6.47 50.12 31.94
C ARG A 13 -5.77 48.78 31.64
N ALA A 14 -5.14 48.16 32.62
CA ALA A 14 -4.44 46.86 32.45
C ALA A 14 -5.38 45.66 32.45
N LEU A 15 -6.60 45.78 33.00
CA LEU A 15 -7.57 44.67 33.05
C LEU A 15 -8.48 44.59 31.80
N LEU A 16 -8.55 45.65 30.98
CA LEU A 16 -9.35 45.66 29.74
C LEU A 16 -8.56 45.24 28.48
N GLN A 17 -7.23 45.13 28.55
CA GLN A 17 -6.39 44.68 27.47
C GLN A 17 -6.05 43.17 27.53
N ALA A 18 -6.29 42.50 28.66
CA ALA A 18 -6.05 41.07 28.83
C ALA A 18 -7.23 40.17 28.33
N THR A 19 -8.39 40.73 28.07
CA THR A 19 -9.59 40.00 27.65
C THR A 19 -9.83 40.03 26.12
N ALA A 20 -9.08 40.80 25.34
CA ALA A 20 -9.22 40.89 23.89
C ALA A 20 -8.24 39.99 23.08
N ALA A 21 -7.22 39.42 23.74
CA ALA A 21 -6.23 38.54 23.08
C ALA A 21 -6.59 37.04 23.06
N ALA A 22 -7.66 36.65 23.75
CA ALA A 22 -8.08 35.24 23.82
C ALA A 22 -9.08 34.81 22.73
N ALA A 23 -9.48 35.69 21.81
CA ALA A 23 -10.56 35.44 20.83
C ALA A 23 -10.09 35.25 19.37
N LEU A 24 -8.78 35.20 19.11
CA LEU A 24 -8.23 34.97 17.77
C LEU A 24 -7.29 33.75 17.73
N ALA A 25 -7.71 32.64 18.34
CA ALA A 25 -7.15 31.34 17.97
C ALA A 25 -7.80 30.94 16.63
N PRO A 26 -7.00 30.67 15.59
CA PRO A 26 -7.55 30.30 14.29
C PRO A 26 -8.37 29.02 14.40
N ALA A 27 -9.59 29.05 13.87
CA ALA A 27 -10.59 27.98 13.93
C ALA A 27 -10.19 26.66 13.23
N TRP A 28 -8.96 26.57 12.71
CA TRP A 28 -8.45 25.36 12.05
C TRP A 28 -7.73 24.39 12.99
N ALA A 29 -7.60 24.69 14.29
CA ALA A 29 -6.92 23.83 15.25
C ALA A 29 -7.82 22.80 15.96
N ARG A 30 -9.03 22.55 15.49
CA ARG A 30 -9.94 21.54 16.08
C ARG A 30 -10.65 20.70 15.03
N ALA A 31 -9.91 20.05 14.16
CA ALA A 31 -10.40 18.83 13.52
C ALA A 31 -10.00 17.63 14.39
N THR A 32 -10.64 17.46 15.54
CA THR A 32 -10.64 16.18 16.24
C THR A 32 -11.61 15.28 15.48
N ASP A 33 -11.17 14.08 15.08
CA ASP A 33 -11.92 13.01 14.40
C ASP A 33 -13.21 12.54 15.16
N ALA A 34 -13.58 13.21 16.23
CA ALA A 34 -14.67 12.88 17.12
C ALA A 34 -16.08 13.23 16.59
N GLY A 35 -16.23 13.58 15.29
CA GLY A 35 -17.49 14.05 14.73
C GLY A 35 -17.82 13.66 13.30
N SER A 36 -16.94 12.99 12.54
CA SER A 36 -17.30 12.59 11.17
C SER A 36 -18.21 11.37 11.18
N ALA A 37 -19.32 11.44 10.43
CA ALA A 37 -20.25 10.32 10.30
C ALA A 37 -19.52 9.07 9.78
N ARG A 38 -19.69 7.93 10.45
CA ARG A 38 -19.21 6.62 10.02
C ARG A 38 -20.41 5.77 9.67
N VAL A 39 -20.58 5.40 8.41
CA VAL A 39 -21.68 4.54 7.97
C VAL A 39 -21.13 3.33 7.24
N ALA A 40 -21.62 2.15 7.58
CA ALA A 40 -21.22 0.91 6.93
C ALA A 40 -22.41 0.18 6.31
N VAL A 41 -22.24 -0.28 5.08
CA VAL A 41 -23.10 -1.30 4.46
C VAL A 41 -22.43 -2.65 4.67
N VAL A 42 -23.13 -3.59 5.27
CA VAL A 42 -22.63 -4.94 5.52
C VAL A 42 -23.57 -5.93 4.85
N ILE A 43 -23.06 -6.64 3.85
CA ILE A 43 -23.83 -7.60 3.05
C ILE A 43 -23.19 -8.98 3.16
N GLY A 44 -24.00 -10.00 3.49
CA GLY A 44 -23.58 -11.39 3.51
C GLY A 44 -24.57 -12.29 2.79
N ASN A 45 -24.19 -12.79 1.62
CA ASN A 45 -25.01 -13.64 0.78
C ASN A 45 -24.48 -15.08 0.78
N ALA A 46 -25.27 -15.99 1.33
CA ALA A 46 -24.94 -17.40 1.52
C ALA A 46 -25.93 -18.35 0.80
N ALA A 47 -27.23 -18.01 0.77
CA ALA A 47 -28.31 -18.88 0.36
C ALA A 47 -28.52 -18.90 -1.18
N TYR A 48 -27.43 -19.10 -1.95
CA TYR A 48 -27.53 -19.25 -3.40
C TYR A 48 -28.11 -20.61 -3.78
N ALA A 49 -29.05 -20.62 -4.74
CA ALA A 49 -29.71 -21.86 -5.15
C ALA A 49 -28.77 -22.89 -5.80
N ALA A 50 -27.80 -22.42 -6.60
CA ALA A 50 -26.89 -23.29 -7.35
C ALA A 50 -25.58 -23.61 -6.62
N ALA A 51 -25.08 -22.68 -5.79
CA ALA A 51 -23.78 -22.81 -5.10
C ALA A 51 -23.86 -22.13 -3.72
N PRO A 52 -24.53 -22.74 -2.73
CA PRO A 52 -24.65 -22.16 -1.39
C PRO A 52 -23.28 -22.09 -0.69
N LEU A 53 -23.07 -21.02 0.12
CA LEU A 53 -21.90 -20.79 0.92
C LEU A 53 -22.21 -20.98 2.42
N LEU A 54 -21.19 -21.36 3.22
CA LEU A 54 -21.42 -21.68 4.62
C LEU A 54 -21.37 -20.46 5.54
N ASN A 55 -20.49 -19.51 5.28
CA ASN A 55 -20.08 -18.50 6.25
C ASN A 55 -20.54 -17.06 5.96
N PRO A 56 -20.85 -16.59 4.74
CA PRO A 56 -21.08 -15.17 4.46
C PRO A 56 -22.14 -14.49 5.33
N ALA A 57 -23.23 -15.18 5.65
CA ALA A 57 -24.28 -14.62 6.51
C ALA A 57 -23.81 -14.44 7.97
N LYS A 58 -22.98 -15.38 8.48
CA LYS A 58 -22.38 -15.29 9.82
C LYS A 58 -21.28 -14.22 9.85
N ASP A 59 -20.48 -14.16 8.79
CA ASP A 59 -19.43 -13.16 8.64
C ASP A 59 -20.00 -11.74 8.64
N ALA A 60 -21.07 -11.51 7.89
CA ALA A 60 -21.79 -10.24 7.88
C ALA A 60 -22.36 -9.90 9.26
N GLN A 61 -22.95 -10.86 9.96
CA GLN A 61 -23.49 -10.63 11.30
C GLN A 61 -22.39 -10.24 12.30
N ALA A 62 -21.27 -10.96 12.29
CA ALA A 62 -20.13 -10.67 13.17
C ALA A 62 -19.50 -9.31 12.84
N MET A 63 -19.31 -9.00 11.55
CA MET A 63 -18.79 -7.73 11.08
C MET A 63 -19.70 -6.56 11.45
N ALA A 64 -21.01 -6.69 11.25
CA ALA A 64 -21.99 -5.67 11.61
C ALA A 64 -21.97 -5.38 13.12
N GLY A 65 -21.92 -6.44 13.96
CA GLY A 65 -21.79 -6.31 15.40
C GLY A 65 -20.54 -5.55 15.82
N LEU A 66 -19.38 -5.92 15.24
CA LEU A 66 -18.12 -5.26 15.52
C LEU A 66 -18.13 -3.79 15.07
N LEU A 67 -18.58 -3.49 13.86
CA LEU A 67 -18.58 -2.12 13.32
C LEU A 67 -19.49 -1.19 14.13
N ARG A 68 -20.65 -1.69 14.63
CA ARG A 68 -21.50 -0.93 15.59
C ARG A 68 -20.71 -0.59 16.85
N GLY A 69 -19.94 -1.55 17.40
CA GLY A 69 -19.06 -1.33 18.55
C GLY A 69 -17.94 -0.32 18.29
N LEU A 70 -17.51 -0.17 17.03
CA LEU A 70 -16.52 0.80 16.58
C LEU A 70 -17.11 2.16 16.15
N GLY A 71 -18.41 2.38 16.42
CA GLY A 71 -19.08 3.66 16.19
C GLY A 71 -19.57 3.87 14.75
N PHE A 72 -19.73 2.80 13.97
CA PHE A 72 -20.39 2.89 12.67
C PHE A 72 -21.91 2.75 12.82
N ASP A 73 -22.64 3.58 12.07
CA ASP A 73 -24.06 3.38 11.79
C ASP A 73 -24.15 2.32 10.66
N VAL A 74 -24.70 1.13 10.99
CA VAL A 74 -24.61 -0.04 10.10
C VAL A 74 -25.95 -0.33 9.44
N VAL A 75 -25.93 -0.39 8.11
CA VAL A 75 -26.99 -0.96 7.26
C VAL A 75 -26.61 -2.39 6.92
N GLU A 76 -27.35 -3.35 7.44
CA GLU A 76 -27.05 -4.78 7.29
C GLU A 76 -28.08 -5.45 6.37
N ALA A 77 -27.59 -6.28 5.42
CA ALA A 77 -28.43 -7.11 4.56
C ALA A 77 -27.83 -8.52 4.47
N ARG A 78 -28.66 -9.54 4.65
CA ARG A 78 -28.26 -10.95 4.54
C ARG A 78 -29.14 -11.67 3.56
N ASP A 79 -28.55 -12.55 2.76
CA ASP A 79 -29.24 -13.30 1.71
C ASP A 79 -30.14 -12.40 0.85
N ALA A 80 -29.56 -11.30 0.42
CA ALA A 80 -30.24 -10.19 -0.19
C ALA A 80 -30.40 -10.35 -1.71
N SER A 81 -31.55 -9.97 -2.21
CA SER A 81 -31.79 -9.75 -3.63
C SER A 81 -31.04 -8.51 -4.12
N LYS A 82 -30.91 -8.35 -5.45
CA LYS A 82 -30.30 -7.14 -6.04
C LYS A 82 -30.97 -5.86 -5.52
N ALA A 83 -32.29 -5.82 -5.48
CA ALA A 83 -33.06 -4.66 -5.02
C ALA A 83 -32.77 -4.33 -3.55
N GLN A 84 -32.64 -5.35 -2.69
CA GLN A 84 -32.31 -5.17 -1.27
C GLN A 84 -30.87 -4.68 -1.09
N MET A 85 -29.91 -5.20 -1.88
CA MET A 85 -28.53 -4.71 -1.87
C MET A 85 -28.45 -3.24 -2.31
N GLN A 86 -29.15 -2.86 -3.38
CA GLN A 86 -29.24 -1.46 -3.83
C GLN A 86 -29.88 -0.55 -2.78
N ALA A 87 -30.97 -1.00 -2.15
CA ALA A 87 -31.63 -0.25 -1.10
C ALA A 87 -30.71 -0.01 0.11
N ALA A 88 -29.89 -1.02 0.50
CA ALA A 88 -28.92 -0.88 1.58
C ALA A 88 -27.85 0.17 1.26
N VAL A 89 -27.33 0.17 0.04
CA VAL A 89 -26.34 1.18 -0.43
C VAL A 89 -26.97 2.57 -0.46
N SER A 90 -28.18 2.71 -1.02
CA SER A 90 -28.88 3.99 -1.09
C SER A 90 -29.21 4.54 0.31
N GLN A 91 -29.58 3.68 1.24
CA GLN A 91 -29.81 4.08 2.64
C GLN A 91 -28.53 4.61 3.30
N ALA A 92 -27.38 3.97 3.05
CA ALA A 92 -26.09 4.44 3.55
C ALA A 92 -25.70 5.78 2.90
N GLN A 93 -25.93 5.94 1.60
CA GLN A 93 -25.71 7.19 0.89
C GLN A 93 -26.48 8.35 1.53
N GLU A 94 -27.77 8.19 1.80
CA GLU A 94 -28.58 9.22 2.45
C GLU A 94 -28.10 9.55 3.87
N ARG A 95 -27.64 8.55 4.64
CA ARG A 95 -27.07 8.77 5.98
C ARG A 95 -25.72 9.51 5.95
N LEU A 96 -24.97 9.41 4.86
CA LEU A 96 -23.66 10.05 4.65
C LEU A 96 -23.76 11.44 4.03
N LYS A 97 -24.83 11.72 3.30
CA LYS A 97 -25.00 12.89 2.45
C LYS A 97 -24.71 14.21 3.18
N GLY A 98 -23.75 14.97 2.64
CA GLY A 98 -23.35 16.28 3.17
C GLY A 98 -22.55 16.26 4.47
N ARG A 99 -22.16 15.08 4.99
CA ARG A 99 -21.46 14.94 6.28
C ARG A 99 -19.95 14.81 6.15
N GLN A 100 -19.39 14.75 4.93
CA GLN A 100 -17.97 14.47 4.69
C GLN A 100 -17.48 13.26 5.51
N GLY A 101 -18.33 12.23 5.58
CA GLY A 101 -18.16 11.09 6.45
C GLY A 101 -17.20 10.03 5.88
N ILE A 102 -17.22 8.87 6.54
CA ILE A 102 -16.53 7.67 6.13
C ILE A 102 -17.58 6.66 5.72
N GLY A 103 -17.57 6.27 4.44
CA GLY A 103 -18.40 5.21 3.90
C GLY A 103 -17.64 3.88 3.91
N MET A 104 -18.25 2.82 4.42
CA MET A 104 -17.66 1.48 4.36
C MET A 104 -18.63 0.50 3.70
N LEU A 105 -18.12 -0.35 2.82
CA LEU A 105 -18.78 -1.57 2.36
C LEU A 105 -18.00 -2.77 2.88
N TYR A 106 -18.69 -3.71 3.50
CA TYR A 106 -18.23 -5.09 3.67
C TYR A 106 -19.17 -6.02 2.91
N TYR A 107 -18.63 -6.80 2.02
CA TYR A 107 -19.39 -7.79 1.26
C TYR A 107 -18.74 -9.17 1.40
N ALA A 108 -19.54 -10.16 1.82
CA ALA A 108 -19.19 -11.58 1.81
C ALA A 108 -20.18 -12.35 0.92
N GLY A 109 -19.68 -13.16 -0.02
CA GLY A 109 -20.52 -13.89 -0.96
C GLY A 109 -19.82 -14.20 -2.28
N HIS A 110 -20.57 -14.64 -3.30
CA HIS A 110 -20.03 -14.81 -4.64
C HIS A 110 -19.78 -13.47 -5.33
N GLY A 111 -18.64 -13.38 -6.00
CA GLY A 111 -18.27 -12.27 -6.85
C GLY A 111 -17.88 -12.75 -8.25
N MET A 112 -18.07 -11.91 -9.24
CA MET A 112 -17.63 -12.18 -10.60
C MET A 112 -17.09 -10.92 -11.27
N GLN A 113 -16.27 -11.10 -12.29
CA GLN A 113 -15.88 -10.04 -13.19
C GLN A 113 -16.37 -10.28 -14.60
N LEU A 114 -16.79 -9.21 -15.27
CA LEU A 114 -17.09 -9.18 -16.68
C LEU A 114 -16.62 -7.85 -17.25
N ASP A 115 -15.86 -7.86 -18.33
CA ASP A 115 -15.34 -6.66 -19.00
C ASP A 115 -14.65 -5.66 -18.05
N TRP A 116 -13.80 -6.19 -17.15
CA TRP A 116 -13.09 -5.41 -16.12
C TRP A 116 -13.96 -4.76 -15.03
N HIS A 117 -15.28 -5.04 -15.02
CA HIS A 117 -16.18 -4.65 -13.94
C HIS A 117 -16.31 -5.77 -12.92
N ASN A 118 -16.36 -5.40 -11.65
CA ASN A 118 -16.59 -6.31 -10.53
C ASN A 118 -18.05 -6.26 -10.11
N TYR A 119 -18.64 -7.43 -9.95
CA TYR A 119 -20.03 -7.59 -9.57
C TYR A 119 -20.17 -8.42 -8.30
N MET A 120 -21.06 -7.98 -7.41
CA MET A 120 -21.52 -8.70 -6.23
C MET A 120 -22.81 -9.44 -6.58
N LEU A 121 -22.84 -10.74 -6.30
CA LEU A 121 -23.98 -11.59 -6.66
C LEU A 121 -25.06 -11.56 -5.58
N PRO A 122 -26.30 -11.19 -5.92
CA PRO A 122 -27.44 -11.40 -5.04
C PRO A 122 -27.85 -12.87 -5.05
N VAL A 123 -28.59 -13.34 -4.01
CA VAL A 123 -28.95 -14.75 -3.90
C VAL A 123 -29.99 -15.20 -4.92
N ASP A 124 -30.70 -14.27 -5.52
CA ASP A 124 -31.75 -14.50 -6.53
C ASP A 124 -31.23 -14.42 -7.98
N ALA A 125 -29.93 -14.19 -8.19
CA ALA A 125 -29.35 -14.12 -9.53
C ALA A 125 -29.48 -15.44 -10.29
N ARG A 126 -29.93 -15.37 -11.54
CA ARG A 126 -30.06 -16.50 -12.48
C ARG A 126 -29.50 -16.09 -13.83
N LEU A 127 -28.20 -16.25 -13.98
CA LEU A 127 -27.50 -15.82 -15.18
C LEU A 127 -27.44 -16.98 -16.20
N ALA A 128 -27.99 -16.78 -17.37
CA ALA A 128 -27.88 -17.70 -18.51
C ALA A 128 -26.87 -17.23 -19.56
N GLN A 129 -26.70 -15.91 -19.70
CA GLN A 129 -25.82 -15.27 -20.69
C GLN A 129 -25.21 -13.96 -20.11
N ALA A 130 -24.16 -13.46 -20.75
CA ALA A 130 -23.47 -12.23 -20.30
C ALA A 130 -24.39 -10.99 -20.26
N ALA A 131 -25.39 -10.90 -21.13
CA ALA A 131 -26.37 -9.81 -21.13
C ALA A 131 -27.23 -9.74 -19.85
N ASP A 132 -27.38 -10.85 -19.12
CA ASP A 132 -28.16 -10.89 -17.87
C ASP A 132 -27.42 -10.21 -16.70
N VAL A 133 -26.08 -10.07 -16.78
CA VAL A 133 -25.23 -9.59 -15.71
C VAL A 133 -25.66 -8.20 -15.24
N ALA A 134 -25.73 -7.23 -16.14
CA ALA A 134 -26.10 -5.85 -15.80
C ALA A 134 -27.51 -5.75 -15.17
N ALA A 135 -28.45 -6.62 -15.59
CA ALA A 135 -29.80 -6.62 -15.08
C ALA A 135 -29.93 -7.28 -13.71
N GLN A 136 -29.17 -8.35 -13.42
CA GLN A 136 -29.42 -9.21 -12.27
C GLN A 136 -28.39 -9.09 -11.14
N VAL A 137 -27.18 -8.59 -11.38
CA VAL A 137 -26.15 -8.48 -10.34
C VAL A 137 -25.84 -7.02 -10.00
N LEU A 138 -25.23 -6.77 -8.86
CA LEU A 138 -24.89 -5.43 -8.41
C LEU A 138 -23.45 -5.08 -8.81
N ASP A 139 -23.28 -4.07 -9.68
CA ASP A 139 -21.99 -3.53 -10.05
C ASP A 139 -21.36 -2.78 -8.87
N MET A 140 -20.09 -3.01 -8.60
CA MET A 140 -19.30 -2.28 -7.61
C MET A 140 -19.26 -0.77 -7.90
N GLY A 141 -19.31 -0.38 -9.17
CA GLY A 141 -19.41 1.01 -9.61
C GLY A 141 -20.62 1.73 -9.01
N PHE A 142 -21.74 1.03 -8.79
CA PHE A 142 -22.91 1.61 -8.13
C PHE A 142 -22.61 2.06 -6.70
N VAL A 143 -21.84 1.26 -5.94
CA VAL A 143 -21.44 1.63 -4.57
C VAL A 143 -20.49 2.81 -4.56
N LEU A 144 -19.50 2.79 -5.47
CA LEU A 144 -18.53 3.88 -5.59
C LEU A 144 -19.21 5.20 -5.95
N GLU A 145 -20.15 5.17 -6.88
CA GLU A 145 -20.87 6.37 -7.31
C GLU A 145 -21.79 6.88 -6.19
N ALA A 146 -22.47 6.00 -5.45
CA ALA A 146 -23.28 6.37 -4.30
C ALA A 146 -22.44 7.06 -3.20
N PHE A 147 -21.27 6.53 -2.89
CA PHE A 147 -20.37 7.10 -1.89
C PHE A 147 -19.73 8.43 -2.36
N LYS A 148 -19.41 8.53 -3.65
CA LYS A 148 -18.96 9.79 -4.27
C LYS A 148 -20.02 10.88 -4.21
N GLN A 149 -21.27 10.55 -4.55
CA GLN A 149 -22.40 11.49 -4.50
C GLN A 149 -22.75 11.91 -3.06
N ALA A 150 -22.50 11.05 -2.07
CA ALA A 150 -22.63 11.41 -0.66
C ALA A 150 -21.61 12.46 -0.22
N GLY A 151 -20.52 12.65 -0.96
CA GLY A 151 -19.45 13.59 -0.63
C GLY A 151 -18.55 13.07 0.51
N ASN A 152 -18.29 11.76 0.56
CA ASN A 152 -17.45 11.18 1.58
C ASN A 152 -16.00 11.65 1.43
N ARG A 153 -15.34 11.90 2.58
CA ARG A 153 -13.90 12.15 2.59
C ARG A 153 -13.08 10.86 2.43
N MET A 154 -13.68 9.71 2.81
CA MET A 154 -13.00 8.41 2.76
C MET A 154 -14.00 7.30 2.49
N ASN A 155 -13.59 6.35 1.65
CA ASN A 155 -14.36 5.15 1.35
C ASN A 155 -13.50 3.91 1.62
N ILE A 156 -14.08 2.88 2.25
CA ILE A 156 -13.43 1.62 2.58
C ILE A 156 -14.29 0.48 2.02
N LEU A 157 -13.77 -0.26 1.05
CA LEU A 157 -14.49 -1.36 0.43
C LEU A 157 -13.74 -2.67 0.69
N VAL A 158 -14.40 -3.58 1.42
CA VAL A 158 -13.84 -4.88 1.80
C VAL A 158 -14.66 -5.98 1.13
N LEU A 159 -14.00 -6.77 0.30
CA LEU A 159 -14.60 -7.82 -0.51
C LEU A 159 -14.09 -9.20 -0.07
N ASP A 160 -14.87 -9.85 0.78
CA ASP A 160 -14.67 -11.25 1.14
C ASP A 160 -15.50 -12.12 0.19
N ALA A 161 -15.12 -12.09 -1.09
CA ALA A 161 -15.83 -12.79 -2.15
C ALA A 161 -15.00 -13.97 -2.63
N CYS A 162 -15.63 -15.16 -2.61
CA CYS A 162 -15.11 -16.33 -3.31
C CYS A 162 -15.03 -16.05 -4.81
N ARG A 163 -13.97 -16.53 -5.43
CA ARG A 163 -13.71 -16.30 -6.85
C ARG A 163 -14.13 -17.44 -7.75
N ASP A 164 -14.82 -18.42 -7.20
CA ASP A 164 -15.50 -19.43 -8.01
C ASP A 164 -16.76 -18.80 -8.58
N ASN A 165 -16.67 -18.42 -9.85
CA ASN A 165 -17.83 -17.94 -10.59
C ASN A 165 -18.84 -19.08 -10.72
N PRO A 166 -20.00 -19.01 -10.07
CA PRO A 166 -21.01 -20.05 -10.18
C PRO A 166 -21.65 -20.11 -11.58
N PHE A 167 -21.28 -19.18 -12.47
CA PHE A 167 -21.76 -19.06 -13.84
C PHE A 167 -20.61 -19.09 -14.85
N PRO A 168 -19.87 -20.22 -14.99
CA PRO A 168 -18.65 -20.27 -15.82
C PRO A 168 -18.93 -20.07 -17.33
N THR A 169 -20.16 -20.27 -17.77
CA THR A 169 -20.58 -20.03 -19.16
C THR A 169 -20.84 -18.55 -19.46
N VAL A 170 -21.04 -17.73 -18.43
CA VAL A 170 -21.39 -16.31 -18.55
C VAL A 170 -20.16 -15.42 -18.53
N ALA A 171 -19.15 -15.77 -17.73
CA ALA A 171 -17.91 -15.02 -17.63
C ALA A 171 -16.71 -15.96 -17.52
N SER A 172 -15.73 -15.78 -18.39
CA SER A 172 -14.53 -16.61 -18.46
C SER A 172 -13.41 -16.20 -17.48
N GLY A 173 -13.53 -15.04 -16.83
CA GLY A 173 -12.54 -14.53 -15.90
C GLY A 173 -12.59 -15.24 -14.55
N LYS A 174 -11.42 -15.72 -14.04
CA LYS A 174 -11.32 -16.19 -12.67
C LYS A 174 -11.13 -14.99 -11.74
N GLY A 175 -12.00 -14.86 -10.74
CA GLY A 175 -11.87 -13.88 -9.67
C GLY A 175 -12.42 -12.50 -9.98
N LEU A 176 -12.11 -11.54 -9.09
CA LEU A 176 -12.42 -10.13 -9.27
C LEU A 176 -11.27 -9.42 -9.99
N ALA A 177 -11.59 -8.45 -10.85
CA ALA A 177 -10.60 -7.59 -11.48
C ALA A 177 -9.91 -6.71 -10.42
N PRO A 178 -8.59 -6.47 -10.53
CA PRO A 178 -7.96 -5.44 -9.75
C PRO A 178 -8.57 -4.09 -10.15
N LEU A 179 -9.07 -3.33 -9.16
CA LEU A 179 -9.54 -1.97 -9.39
C LEU A 179 -8.51 -0.99 -8.84
N ASP A 180 -8.24 0.05 -9.62
CA ASP A 180 -7.54 1.23 -9.11
C ASP A 180 -8.45 1.95 -8.11
N ALA A 181 -7.89 2.28 -6.94
CA ALA A 181 -8.65 2.98 -5.92
C ALA A 181 -8.88 4.45 -6.34
N PRO A 182 -10.13 4.89 -6.54
CA PRO A 182 -10.41 6.31 -6.74
C PRO A 182 -9.88 7.16 -5.57
N PRO A 183 -9.65 8.46 -5.73
CA PRO A 183 -9.19 9.34 -4.65
C PRO A 183 -9.98 9.13 -3.35
N GLY A 184 -9.26 9.02 -2.22
CA GLY A 184 -9.87 8.82 -0.90
C GLY A 184 -10.46 7.42 -0.68
N THR A 185 -10.07 6.41 -1.45
CA THR A 185 -10.63 5.06 -1.38
C THR A 185 -9.60 4.02 -0.96
N PHE A 186 -10.04 3.06 -0.14
CA PHE A 186 -9.30 1.87 0.25
C PHE A 186 -10.08 0.62 -0.19
N PHE A 187 -9.47 -0.20 -1.02
CA PHE A 187 -9.98 -1.52 -1.39
C PHE A 187 -9.22 -2.62 -0.66
N ALA A 188 -9.94 -3.59 -0.13
CA ALA A 188 -9.38 -4.83 0.39
C ALA A 188 -10.11 -6.04 -0.19
N TYR A 189 -9.35 -7.03 -0.60
CA TYR A 189 -9.84 -8.28 -1.16
C TYR A 189 -9.34 -9.45 -0.32
N ALA A 190 -10.19 -10.40 -0.03
CA ALA A 190 -9.84 -11.59 0.75
C ALA A 190 -8.74 -12.43 0.08
N THR A 191 -8.56 -12.31 -1.23
CA THR A 191 -7.51 -13.03 -1.96
C THR A 191 -7.02 -12.23 -3.17
N ALA A 192 -5.78 -12.47 -3.59
CA ALA A 192 -5.15 -11.82 -4.74
C ALA A 192 -5.82 -12.22 -6.06
N PRO A 193 -5.75 -11.41 -7.14
CA PRO A 193 -6.28 -11.74 -8.45
C PRO A 193 -5.88 -13.14 -8.93
N GLY A 194 -6.86 -13.96 -9.33
CA GLY A 194 -6.61 -15.33 -9.84
C GLY A 194 -6.59 -16.44 -8.78
N ASN A 195 -6.65 -16.16 -7.49
CA ASN A 195 -6.67 -17.17 -6.42
C ASN A 195 -8.07 -17.37 -5.82
N VAL A 196 -8.30 -18.50 -5.16
CA VAL A 196 -9.56 -18.84 -4.49
C VAL A 196 -9.50 -18.43 -3.02
N ALA A 197 -10.56 -17.82 -2.49
CA ALA A 197 -10.71 -17.61 -1.05
C ALA A 197 -11.21 -18.91 -0.39
N GLU A 198 -10.61 -19.32 0.72
CA GLU A 198 -11.08 -20.47 1.49
C GLU A 198 -12.27 -20.06 2.36
N ASP A 199 -13.40 -20.72 2.17
CA ASP A 199 -14.63 -20.45 2.95
C ASP A 199 -14.53 -20.92 4.43
N GLY A 200 -13.38 -21.49 4.82
CA GLY A 200 -13.16 -22.01 6.17
C GLY A 200 -13.98 -23.28 6.45
N GLY A 201 -13.59 -24.04 7.50
CA GLY A 201 -14.37 -25.19 7.94
C GLY A 201 -15.59 -24.75 8.76
N ALA A 202 -16.66 -25.57 8.76
CA ALA A 202 -17.87 -25.34 9.56
C ALA A 202 -17.62 -25.21 11.08
N ALA A 203 -16.49 -25.70 11.56
CA ALA A 203 -16.09 -25.66 12.97
C ALA A 203 -15.58 -24.28 13.44
N ASP A 204 -15.13 -23.41 12.52
CA ASP A 204 -14.43 -22.16 12.87
C ASP A 204 -15.34 -20.93 12.97
N GLY A 205 -16.62 -21.05 12.64
CA GLY A 205 -17.65 -20.01 12.82
C GLY A 205 -17.66 -18.90 11.78
N ASN A 206 -16.50 -18.40 11.33
CA ASN A 206 -16.33 -17.38 10.29
C ASN A 206 -15.36 -17.84 9.20
N GLY A 207 -15.46 -17.26 8.02
CA GLY A 207 -14.49 -17.43 6.95
C GLY A 207 -13.08 -17.04 7.39
N LEU A 208 -12.05 -17.65 6.77
CA LEU A 208 -10.65 -17.47 7.19
C LEU A 208 -10.24 -15.99 7.21
N TYR A 209 -10.57 -15.25 6.16
CA TYR A 209 -10.25 -13.83 6.06
C TYR A 209 -10.99 -12.99 7.11
N THR A 210 -12.32 -13.17 7.20
CA THR A 210 -13.15 -12.41 8.13
C THR A 210 -12.78 -12.67 9.58
N ARG A 211 -12.41 -13.91 9.96
CA ARG A 211 -11.93 -14.22 11.31
C ARG A 211 -10.74 -13.34 11.72
N PHE A 212 -9.72 -13.22 10.88
CA PHE A 212 -8.57 -12.39 11.18
C PHE A 212 -8.87 -10.89 11.07
N LEU A 213 -9.73 -10.49 10.14
CA LEU A 213 -10.15 -9.11 10.01
C LEU A 213 -10.88 -8.62 11.27
N LEU A 214 -11.80 -9.41 11.82
CA LEU A 214 -12.52 -9.10 13.07
C LEU A 214 -11.54 -8.91 14.26
N GLN A 215 -10.45 -9.65 14.32
CA GLN A 215 -9.43 -9.52 15.37
C GLN A 215 -8.62 -8.23 15.21
N GLU A 216 -8.16 -7.94 13.99
CA GLU A 216 -7.25 -6.83 13.75
C GLU A 216 -7.96 -5.47 13.75
N LEU A 217 -9.25 -5.40 13.38
CA LEU A 217 -10.06 -4.18 13.46
C LEU A 217 -10.22 -3.65 14.89
N GLN A 218 -10.11 -4.51 15.89
CA GLN A 218 -10.25 -4.15 17.31
C GLN A 218 -8.95 -3.57 17.92
N ARG A 219 -7.83 -3.60 17.18
CA ARG A 219 -6.56 -3.08 17.68
C ARG A 219 -6.60 -1.56 17.81
N GLN A 220 -6.46 -1.10 19.05
CA GLN A 220 -6.47 0.32 19.35
C GLN A 220 -5.29 1.04 18.70
N GLY A 221 -5.58 2.16 18.05
CA GLY A 221 -4.58 3.02 17.43
C GLY A 221 -3.89 2.43 16.19
N ALA A 222 -4.30 1.25 15.71
CA ALA A 222 -3.76 0.67 14.49
C ALA A 222 -4.29 1.40 13.26
N ARG A 223 -3.40 1.85 12.38
CA ARG A 223 -3.77 2.44 11.09
C ARG A 223 -4.39 1.38 10.19
N ILE A 224 -5.26 1.79 9.28
CA ILE A 224 -5.95 0.90 8.35
C ILE A 224 -4.95 0.02 7.57
N GLU A 225 -3.85 0.58 7.10
CA GLU A 225 -2.83 -0.17 6.36
C GLU A 225 -2.15 -1.22 7.24
N ASP A 226 -1.91 -0.93 8.53
CA ASP A 226 -1.34 -1.89 9.49
C ASP A 226 -2.29 -3.05 9.74
N VAL A 227 -3.58 -2.75 9.90
CA VAL A 227 -4.65 -3.74 10.10
C VAL A 227 -4.64 -4.73 8.93
N PHE A 228 -4.77 -4.23 7.70
CA PHE A 228 -4.90 -5.11 6.54
C PHE A 228 -3.60 -5.86 6.20
N LYS A 229 -2.44 -5.27 6.42
CA LYS A 229 -1.15 -6.00 6.30
C LYS A 229 -1.05 -7.16 7.30
N ARG A 230 -1.49 -6.98 8.55
CA ARG A 230 -1.53 -8.06 9.55
C ARG A 230 -2.52 -9.15 9.16
N VAL A 231 -3.71 -8.77 8.70
CA VAL A 231 -4.70 -9.71 8.16
C VAL A 231 -4.09 -10.54 7.04
N ARG A 232 -3.44 -9.91 6.07
CA ARG A 232 -2.76 -10.59 4.97
C ARG A 232 -1.75 -11.62 5.46
N LEU A 233 -0.90 -11.26 6.42
CA LEU A 233 0.09 -12.16 6.98
C LEU A 233 -0.54 -13.37 7.68
N GLN A 234 -1.56 -13.14 8.51
CA GLN A 234 -2.23 -14.18 9.27
C GLN A 234 -3.00 -15.15 8.36
N VAL A 235 -3.73 -14.62 7.37
CA VAL A 235 -4.45 -15.43 6.37
C VAL A 235 -3.45 -16.25 5.54
N ARG A 236 -2.37 -15.62 5.06
CA ARG A 236 -1.32 -16.31 4.31
C ARG A 236 -0.69 -17.43 5.14
N GLN A 237 -0.37 -17.17 6.40
CA GLN A 237 0.23 -18.17 7.30
C GLN A 237 -0.75 -19.32 7.56
N ALA A 238 -2.00 -19.02 7.92
CA ALA A 238 -3.01 -20.03 8.23
C ALA A 238 -3.41 -20.87 7.01
N SER A 239 -3.44 -20.27 5.82
CA SER A 239 -3.71 -20.98 4.56
C SER A 239 -2.47 -21.66 3.96
N GLN A 240 -1.30 -21.57 4.60
CA GLN A 240 -0.02 -22.06 4.05
C GLN A 240 0.27 -21.49 2.64
N GLY A 241 -0.06 -20.20 2.44
CA GLY A 241 0.16 -19.49 1.18
C GLY A 241 -0.91 -19.70 0.09
N ARG A 242 -1.94 -20.51 0.34
CA ARG A 242 -3.01 -20.74 -0.64
C ARG A 242 -3.92 -19.52 -0.82
N GLN A 243 -4.12 -18.73 0.24
CA GLN A 243 -4.90 -17.49 0.22
C GLN A 243 -4.02 -16.31 0.66
N ILE A 244 -3.90 -15.31 -0.20
CA ILE A 244 -3.10 -14.11 0.04
C ILE A 244 -4.01 -12.91 -0.18
N PRO A 245 -4.50 -12.25 0.88
CA PRO A 245 -5.27 -11.01 0.77
C PRO A 245 -4.50 -9.90 0.07
N TRP A 246 -5.22 -9.02 -0.56
CA TRP A 246 -4.67 -7.94 -1.35
C TRP A 246 -5.41 -6.63 -1.10
N GLU A 247 -4.71 -5.50 -1.15
CA GLU A 247 -5.30 -4.17 -1.02
C GLU A 247 -4.74 -3.17 -2.03
N SER A 248 -5.60 -2.19 -2.38
CA SER A 248 -5.26 -1.01 -3.17
C SER A 248 -5.76 0.22 -2.42
N THR A 249 -4.96 1.27 -2.31
CA THR A 249 -5.32 2.46 -1.54
C THR A 249 -4.87 3.74 -2.21
N SER A 250 -5.76 4.74 -2.17
CA SER A 250 -5.51 6.13 -2.55
C SER A 250 -5.78 7.09 -1.38
N LEU A 251 -5.79 6.57 -0.14
CA LEU A 251 -6.00 7.41 1.04
C LEU A 251 -4.85 8.40 1.23
N GLU A 252 -5.20 9.65 1.47
CA GLU A 252 -4.26 10.72 1.83
C GLU A 252 -4.22 10.93 3.35
N ASP A 253 -5.32 10.65 4.05
CA ASP A 253 -5.45 10.77 5.49
C ASP A 253 -5.26 9.42 6.20
N ASP A 254 -4.66 9.45 7.39
CA ASP A 254 -4.60 8.29 8.28
C ASP A 254 -5.99 7.95 8.82
N PHE A 255 -6.33 6.67 8.84
CA PHE A 255 -7.57 6.18 9.43
C PHE A 255 -7.32 5.08 10.45
N VAL A 256 -8.09 5.13 11.55
CA VAL A 256 -8.06 4.17 12.66
C VAL A 256 -9.47 3.71 12.96
N PHE A 257 -9.71 2.40 12.99
CA PHE A 257 -11.03 1.84 13.33
C PHE A 257 -11.34 1.99 14.82
N ALA A 258 -10.46 1.47 15.67
CA ALA A 258 -10.58 1.55 17.12
C ALA A 258 -9.72 2.73 17.63
N THR A 259 -10.37 3.82 18.00
CA THR A 259 -9.70 5.00 18.55
C THR A 259 -9.16 4.70 19.95
N GLY A 260 -7.84 4.52 20.05
CA GLY A 260 -7.11 4.48 21.30
C GLY A 260 -6.45 5.84 21.60
N ARG A 261 -5.57 5.89 22.63
CA ARG A 261 -4.75 7.06 22.95
C ARG A 261 -4.06 7.57 21.67
N LYS A 262 -4.18 8.88 21.38
CA LYS A 262 -3.52 9.53 20.24
C LYS A 262 -2.06 9.11 20.19
N VAL A 263 -1.67 8.38 19.14
CA VAL A 263 -0.25 8.10 18.88
C VAL A 263 0.31 9.37 18.25
N GLU A 264 1.08 10.14 19.01
CA GLU A 264 1.85 11.25 18.44
C GLU A 264 2.79 10.70 17.37
N ALA A 265 2.90 11.42 16.26
CA ALA A 265 3.88 11.08 15.23
C ALA A 265 5.28 11.01 15.89
N PRO A 266 6.03 9.90 15.73
CA PRO A 266 7.30 9.74 16.41
C PRO A 266 8.28 10.84 15.99
N SER A 267 8.98 11.41 16.99
CA SER A 267 10.08 12.33 16.74
C SER A 267 11.18 11.68 15.90
N GLY A 268 12.06 12.48 15.24
CA GLY A 268 13.16 11.95 14.43
C GLY A 268 14.02 10.91 15.19
N LEU A 269 14.38 11.20 16.44
CA LEU A 269 15.15 10.31 17.33
C LEU A 269 14.40 8.98 17.59
N ARG A 270 13.09 9.02 17.79
CA ARG A 270 12.28 7.82 18.00
C ARG A 270 12.21 6.97 16.73
N ARG A 271 12.10 7.62 15.56
CA ARG A 271 12.15 6.92 14.25
C ARG A 271 13.49 6.21 14.01
N GLU A 272 14.61 6.78 14.47
CA GLU A 272 15.93 6.15 14.36
C GLU A 272 16.05 4.95 15.31
N ALA A 273 15.63 5.10 16.57
CA ALA A 273 15.63 4.00 17.54
C ALA A 273 14.73 2.83 17.09
N ASP A 274 13.55 3.14 16.56
CA ASP A 274 12.63 2.13 16.00
C ASP A 274 13.27 1.40 14.81
N PHE A 275 13.99 2.12 13.94
CA PHE A 275 14.70 1.49 12.82
C PHE A 275 15.90 0.66 13.27
N ASP A 276 16.67 1.11 14.27
CA ASP A 276 17.79 0.33 14.80
C ASP A 276 17.32 -0.99 15.43
N ALA A 277 16.19 -0.97 16.14
CA ALA A 277 15.57 -2.17 16.69
C ALA A 277 15.09 -3.11 15.57
N GLU A 278 14.40 -2.59 14.56
CA GLU A 278 13.94 -3.34 13.40
C GLU A 278 15.12 -3.96 12.64
N LYS A 279 16.19 -3.16 12.39
CA LYS A 279 17.39 -3.63 11.70
C LYS A 279 18.13 -4.72 12.49
N ALA A 280 18.27 -4.55 13.80
CA ALA A 280 18.91 -5.56 14.64
C ALA A 280 18.15 -6.90 14.63
N GLU A 281 16.83 -6.85 14.54
CA GLU A 281 16.01 -8.05 14.39
C GLU A 281 16.13 -8.65 12.99
N TRP A 282 16.09 -7.83 11.95
CA TRP A 282 16.30 -8.24 10.57
C TRP A 282 17.64 -8.94 10.38
N ASP A 283 18.74 -8.35 10.90
CA ASP A 283 20.08 -8.92 10.76
C ASP A 283 20.22 -10.32 11.35
N ARG A 284 19.38 -10.66 12.36
CA ARG A 284 19.34 -12.01 12.94
C ARG A 284 18.61 -13.04 12.07
N ILE A 285 17.64 -12.59 11.25
CA ILE A 285 16.76 -13.50 10.52
C ILE A 285 16.96 -13.47 9.00
N LYS A 286 17.63 -12.48 8.42
CA LYS A 286 17.73 -12.30 6.96
C LYS A 286 18.24 -13.51 6.18
N GLU A 287 19.06 -14.35 6.81
CA GLU A 287 19.57 -15.60 6.24
C GLU A 287 18.77 -16.84 6.70
N SER A 288 17.72 -16.67 7.49
CA SER A 288 16.89 -17.79 7.94
C SER A 288 16.23 -18.50 6.76
N THR A 289 16.11 -19.82 6.87
CA THR A 289 15.35 -20.67 5.94
C THR A 289 13.97 -21.03 6.49
N ARG A 290 13.60 -20.48 7.65
CA ARG A 290 12.34 -20.73 8.33
C ARG A 290 11.35 -19.60 8.05
N PRO A 291 10.21 -19.88 7.38
CA PRO A 291 9.17 -18.86 7.13
C PRO A 291 8.65 -18.19 8.41
N GLU A 292 8.61 -18.94 9.54
CA GLU A 292 8.09 -18.47 10.82
C GLU A 292 8.84 -17.24 11.34
N ASP A 293 10.15 -17.16 11.11
CA ASP A 293 10.98 -16.04 11.56
C ASP A 293 10.57 -14.75 10.85
N PHE A 294 10.25 -14.84 9.56
CA PHE A 294 9.78 -13.69 8.77
C PHE A 294 8.33 -13.33 9.09
N TYR A 295 7.46 -14.32 9.36
CA TYR A 295 6.11 -14.03 9.84
C TYR A 295 6.14 -13.29 11.16
N ALA A 296 6.95 -13.73 12.13
CA ALA A 296 7.10 -13.07 13.42
C ALA A 296 7.65 -11.64 13.28
N PHE A 297 8.61 -11.43 12.40
CA PHE A 297 9.15 -10.10 12.08
C PHE A 297 8.07 -9.17 11.52
N LEU A 298 7.34 -9.62 10.50
CA LEU A 298 6.30 -8.84 9.83
C LEU A 298 5.09 -8.55 10.74
N GLN A 299 4.78 -9.43 11.70
CA GLN A 299 3.76 -9.15 12.72
C GLN A 299 4.15 -8.00 13.64
N ARG A 300 5.44 -7.88 13.98
CA ARG A 300 5.95 -6.78 14.82
C ARG A 300 6.17 -5.49 14.02
N HIS A 301 6.60 -5.61 12.78
CA HIS A 301 6.95 -4.51 11.87
C HIS A 301 6.12 -4.53 10.57
N PRO A 302 4.77 -4.46 10.61
CA PRO A 302 3.93 -4.61 9.41
C PRO A 302 4.16 -3.51 8.37
N ASN A 303 4.51 -2.31 8.80
CA ASN A 303 4.90 -1.15 7.99
C ASN A 303 6.32 -0.70 8.29
N GLY A 304 7.15 -1.60 8.79
CA GLY A 304 8.56 -1.37 8.99
C GLY A 304 9.28 -1.06 7.69
N ARG A 305 10.46 -0.50 7.80
CA ARG A 305 11.27 -0.10 6.64
C ARG A 305 11.92 -1.28 5.95
N LEU A 306 11.97 -2.44 6.65
CA LEU A 306 12.50 -3.72 6.15
C LEU A 306 11.38 -4.74 5.88
N SER A 307 10.12 -4.35 6.04
CA SER A 307 8.97 -5.25 5.85
C SER A 307 8.89 -5.80 4.43
N GLU A 308 9.24 -5.02 3.41
CA GLU A 308 9.24 -5.50 2.02
C GLU A 308 10.32 -6.55 1.76
N GLN A 309 11.50 -6.42 2.39
CA GLN A 309 12.57 -7.42 2.33
C GLN A 309 12.14 -8.73 3.01
N ALA A 310 11.50 -8.61 4.17
CA ALA A 310 10.99 -9.79 4.90
C ALA A 310 9.86 -10.48 4.12
N GLN A 311 8.96 -9.72 3.51
CA GLN A 311 7.90 -10.25 2.64
C GLN A 311 8.49 -11.02 1.45
N PHE A 312 9.50 -10.46 0.83
CA PHE A 312 10.18 -11.14 -0.28
C PHE A 312 10.87 -12.43 0.13
N ARG A 313 11.56 -12.46 1.29
CA ARG A 313 12.16 -13.70 1.79
C ARG A 313 11.09 -14.77 2.04
N LEU A 314 9.92 -14.38 2.58
CA LEU A 314 8.77 -15.28 2.68
C LEU A 314 8.33 -15.82 1.32
N ASP A 315 8.24 -14.95 0.30
CA ASP A 315 7.86 -15.35 -1.05
C ASP A 315 8.85 -16.34 -1.66
N GLN A 316 10.15 -16.16 -1.41
CA GLN A 316 11.18 -17.12 -1.82
C GLN A 316 11.03 -18.48 -1.13
N LEU A 317 10.79 -18.48 0.20
CA LEU A 317 10.69 -19.70 0.99
C LEU A 317 9.39 -20.48 0.75
N ALA A 318 8.31 -19.79 0.36
CA ALA A 318 7.02 -20.40 0.05
C ALA A 318 6.99 -21.12 -1.31
N ARG A 319 8.02 -20.98 -2.15
CA ARG A 319 8.08 -21.64 -3.45
C ARG A 319 8.47 -23.10 -3.27
N PRO A 320 7.64 -24.08 -3.75
CA PRO A 320 8.11 -25.44 -3.86
C PRO A 320 9.32 -25.47 -4.82
N ALA A 321 10.33 -26.26 -4.48
CA ALA A 321 11.43 -26.55 -5.38
C ALA A 321 10.85 -27.22 -6.64
N VAL A 322 10.65 -26.44 -7.70
CA VAL A 322 10.06 -26.93 -8.94
C VAL A 322 11.12 -27.69 -9.71
N GLN A 323 10.99 -29.00 -9.78
CA GLN A 323 11.58 -29.78 -10.85
C GLN A 323 10.97 -29.30 -12.18
N ALA A 324 11.82 -28.85 -13.08
CA ALA A 324 11.46 -28.25 -14.34
C ALA A 324 10.51 -29.14 -15.15
N ARG A 325 9.27 -28.66 -15.37
CA ARG A 325 8.44 -29.01 -16.53
C ARG A 325 7.90 -27.71 -17.11
N ALA A 326 8.27 -27.50 -18.38
CA ALA A 326 7.87 -26.34 -19.16
C ALA A 326 6.34 -26.26 -19.34
N SER A 327 5.73 -25.14 -18.95
CA SER A 327 4.54 -24.59 -19.63
C SER A 327 4.20 -23.19 -19.11
N VAL A 328 4.19 -22.24 -20.07
CA VAL A 328 3.43 -20.97 -20.13
C VAL A 328 3.62 -19.95 -19.00
N GLN A 329 4.23 -18.86 -19.41
CA GLN A 329 4.62 -17.66 -18.69
C GLN A 329 3.46 -16.92 -18.03
N VAL A 330 3.50 -16.84 -16.71
CA VAL A 330 3.09 -15.66 -15.95
C VAL A 330 4.39 -15.11 -15.35
N LEU A 331 4.72 -13.86 -15.63
CA LEU A 331 5.91 -13.18 -15.12
C LEU A 331 5.79 -13.03 -13.60
N ASP A 332 6.21 -14.05 -12.89
CA ASP A 332 6.26 -14.10 -11.44
C ASP A 332 7.62 -13.57 -10.97
N ALA A 333 7.65 -12.86 -9.87
CA ALA A 333 8.78 -12.13 -9.29
C ALA A 333 10.00 -12.97 -8.88
N GLY A 334 10.32 -14.01 -9.60
CA GLY A 334 11.43 -14.93 -9.40
C GLY A 334 12.18 -15.29 -10.67
N VAL A 335 11.85 -14.61 -11.75
CA VAL A 335 12.68 -14.68 -12.97
C VAL A 335 14.00 -14.01 -12.64
N ASP A 336 15.10 -14.64 -13.02
CA ASP A 336 16.43 -14.05 -13.01
C ASP A 336 16.36 -12.66 -13.64
N ARG A 337 16.28 -11.61 -12.81
CA ARG A 337 16.20 -10.22 -13.30
C ARG A 337 17.43 -9.89 -14.14
N PHE A 338 18.52 -10.57 -13.88
CA PHE A 338 19.79 -10.36 -14.52
C PHE A 338 20.34 -11.66 -15.05
N LYS A 339 20.94 -11.60 -16.24
CA LYS A 339 21.84 -12.63 -16.76
C LYS A 339 23.19 -11.99 -17.08
N VAL A 340 24.26 -12.75 -16.94
CA VAL A 340 25.59 -12.31 -17.41
C VAL A 340 25.48 -11.97 -18.90
N GLY A 341 25.93 -10.77 -19.27
CA GLY A 341 25.80 -10.22 -20.62
C GLY A 341 24.62 -9.27 -20.82
N ASP A 342 23.63 -9.19 -19.90
CA ASP A 342 22.60 -8.15 -19.96
C ASP A 342 23.29 -6.77 -19.92
N ALA A 343 22.89 -5.85 -20.80
CA ALA A 343 23.51 -4.55 -20.92
C ALA A 343 22.48 -3.44 -21.18
N TRP A 344 22.78 -2.24 -20.71
CA TRP A 344 21.98 -1.04 -20.96
C TRP A 344 22.82 0.22 -20.93
N ALA A 345 22.32 1.28 -21.53
CA ALA A 345 22.89 2.61 -21.39
C ALA A 345 21.82 3.62 -20.98
N MET A 346 22.20 4.50 -20.05
CA MET A 346 21.39 5.64 -19.63
C MET A 346 22.07 6.93 -20.08
N GLN A 347 21.28 7.90 -20.51
CA GLN A 347 21.70 9.27 -20.67
C GLN A 347 21.39 10.03 -19.40
N ARG A 348 22.38 10.59 -18.76
CA ARG A 348 22.22 11.48 -17.60
C ARG A 348 22.34 12.93 -18.03
N THR A 349 21.35 13.73 -17.65
CA THR A 349 21.40 15.18 -17.75
C THR A 349 21.54 15.75 -16.33
N ASP A 350 22.55 16.58 -16.11
CA ASP A 350 22.80 17.26 -14.84
C ASP A 350 22.40 18.74 -14.97
N PHE A 351 21.27 19.10 -14.38
CA PHE A 351 20.70 20.45 -14.47
C PHE A 351 21.43 21.48 -13.59
N LEU A 352 22.19 21.05 -12.58
CA LEU A 352 22.99 21.97 -11.76
C LEU A 352 24.28 22.42 -12.49
N ASN A 353 24.75 21.60 -13.43
CA ASN A 353 25.94 21.89 -14.23
C ASN A 353 25.59 22.33 -15.66
N GLY A 354 24.58 23.21 -15.80
CA GLY A 354 24.20 23.79 -17.09
C GLY A 354 23.60 22.79 -18.08
N GLY A 355 23.00 21.68 -17.60
CA GLY A 355 22.42 20.66 -18.46
C GLY A 355 23.46 19.74 -19.11
N THR A 356 24.61 19.56 -18.48
CA THR A 356 25.66 18.65 -18.97
C THR A 356 25.11 17.23 -19.17
N VAL A 357 25.32 16.68 -20.36
CA VAL A 357 24.85 15.35 -20.76
C VAL A 357 26.02 14.35 -20.74
N THR A 358 25.79 13.23 -20.06
CA THR A 358 26.73 12.10 -20.01
C THR A 358 26.03 10.80 -20.30
N GLN A 359 26.75 9.82 -20.89
CA GLN A 359 26.26 8.46 -21.08
C GLN A 359 26.90 7.51 -20.10
N VAL A 360 26.08 6.72 -19.42
CA VAL A 360 26.52 5.66 -18.51
C VAL A 360 26.13 4.32 -19.11
N ARG A 361 27.14 3.52 -19.48
CA ARG A 361 26.94 2.15 -19.96
C ARG A 361 27.14 1.17 -18.83
N SER A 362 26.27 0.17 -18.75
CA SER A 362 26.25 -0.86 -17.73
C SER A 362 26.11 -2.23 -18.39
N GLN A 363 26.86 -3.21 -17.90
CA GLN A 363 26.78 -4.60 -18.34
C GLN A 363 26.94 -5.50 -17.12
N VAL A 364 26.11 -6.54 -17.01
CA VAL A 364 26.26 -7.60 -16.02
C VAL A 364 27.48 -8.44 -16.40
N THR A 365 28.51 -8.39 -15.58
CA THR A 365 29.78 -9.08 -15.82
C THR A 365 29.88 -10.42 -15.09
N ALA A 366 29.24 -10.54 -13.91
CA ALA A 366 29.19 -11.79 -13.16
C ALA A 366 27.95 -11.82 -12.24
N ILE A 367 27.54 -13.03 -11.87
CA ILE A 367 26.54 -13.30 -10.82
C ILE A 367 27.14 -14.32 -9.87
N GLU A 368 27.50 -13.91 -8.65
CA GLU A 368 28.26 -14.71 -7.71
C GLU A 368 27.73 -14.50 -6.27
N GLY A 369 27.51 -15.59 -5.53
CA GLY A 369 27.12 -15.54 -4.13
C GLY A 369 25.86 -14.70 -3.87
N GLY A 370 24.88 -14.72 -4.78
CA GLY A 370 23.65 -13.92 -4.65
C GLY A 370 23.82 -12.44 -5.02
N ARG A 371 24.97 -12.06 -5.60
CA ARG A 371 25.27 -10.69 -6.03
C ARG A 371 25.41 -10.62 -7.54
N VAL A 372 24.87 -9.56 -8.12
CA VAL A 372 24.96 -9.23 -9.55
C VAL A 372 25.98 -8.11 -9.70
N LEU A 373 27.10 -8.42 -10.32
CA LEU A 373 28.20 -7.48 -10.57
C LEU A 373 28.00 -6.79 -11.92
N VAL A 374 28.03 -5.46 -11.91
CA VAL A 374 27.89 -4.64 -13.11
C VAL A 374 29.11 -3.76 -13.27
N GLY A 375 29.67 -3.75 -14.49
CA GLY A 375 30.85 -2.97 -14.80
C GLY A 375 32.04 -3.30 -13.89
N ASP A 376 32.42 -4.56 -13.81
CA ASP A 376 33.51 -5.09 -12.99
C ASP A 376 33.34 -4.81 -11.48
N GLY A 377 32.09 -4.89 -10.99
CA GLY A 377 31.77 -4.70 -9.58
C GLY A 377 31.70 -3.25 -9.11
N ARG A 378 31.73 -2.28 -10.01
CA ARG A 378 31.51 -0.85 -9.67
C ARG A 378 30.11 -0.56 -9.23
N VAL A 379 29.15 -1.34 -9.72
CA VAL A 379 27.77 -1.38 -9.24
C VAL A 379 27.42 -2.81 -8.89
N VAL A 380 26.82 -3.02 -7.73
CA VAL A 380 26.42 -4.35 -7.25
C VAL A 380 24.96 -4.29 -6.85
N TYR A 381 24.20 -5.23 -7.39
CA TYR A 381 22.83 -5.48 -6.96
C TYR A 381 22.76 -6.83 -6.23
N ASP A 382 21.72 -7.01 -5.41
CA ASP A 382 21.29 -8.34 -5.02
C ASP A 382 20.50 -9.01 -6.15
N GLN A 383 20.13 -10.29 -5.97
CA GLN A 383 19.36 -11.03 -6.98
C GLN A 383 17.95 -10.45 -7.23
N MET A 384 17.47 -9.60 -6.32
CA MET A 384 16.18 -8.92 -6.40
C MET A 384 16.23 -7.59 -7.15
N GLY A 385 17.42 -7.16 -7.57
CA GLY A 385 17.65 -5.84 -8.12
C GLY A 385 17.75 -4.74 -7.05
N GLY A 386 17.90 -5.09 -5.79
CA GLY A 386 18.22 -4.16 -4.73
C GLY A 386 19.67 -3.69 -4.87
N LEU A 387 19.89 -2.37 -4.83
CA LEU A 387 21.20 -1.78 -4.98
C LEU A 387 22.03 -1.93 -3.69
N LEU A 388 23.15 -2.63 -3.77
CA LEU A 388 24.11 -2.85 -2.67
C LEU A 388 25.29 -1.89 -2.70
N LEU A 389 25.79 -1.56 -3.89
CA LEU A 389 26.96 -0.70 -4.07
C LEU A 389 26.83 0.14 -5.33
N ASN A 390 27.24 1.39 -5.26
CA ASN A 390 27.48 2.26 -6.42
C ASN A 390 28.58 3.27 -6.12
N ARG A 391 28.82 4.23 -7.04
CA ARG A 391 29.84 5.29 -6.89
C ARG A 391 29.71 6.13 -5.60
N PHE A 392 28.51 6.14 -4.97
CA PHE A 392 28.27 6.90 -3.74
C PHE A 392 28.51 6.08 -2.46
N GLY A 393 28.79 4.77 -2.60
CA GLY A 393 29.12 3.90 -1.47
C GLY A 393 28.26 2.65 -1.38
N ALA A 394 28.51 1.87 -0.33
CA ALA A 394 27.78 0.67 0.01
C ALA A 394 26.45 1.02 0.71
N LYS A 395 25.41 0.23 0.43
CA LYS A 395 24.07 0.35 1.01
C LYS A 395 23.78 -0.87 1.87
N ASP A 396 23.38 -0.62 3.10
CA ASP A 396 23.00 -1.67 4.05
C ASP A 396 21.72 -1.27 4.80
N PRO A 397 20.64 -2.02 4.63
CA PRO A 397 20.41 -3.11 3.65
C PRO A 397 20.34 -2.60 2.21
N ALA A 398 20.28 -3.53 1.24
CA ALA A 398 20.10 -3.20 -0.18
C ALA A 398 18.88 -2.32 -0.41
N VAL A 399 19.02 -1.35 -1.33
CA VAL A 399 17.90 -0.44 -1.65
C VAL A 399 16.96 -1.09 -2.64
N VAL A 400 15.77 -1.45 -2.21
CA VAL A 400 14.70 -1.97 -3.08
C VAL A 400 14.01 -0.81 -3.77
N ILE A 401 14.29 -0.64 -5.04
CA ILE A 401 13.73 0.43 -5.87
C ILE A 401 12.31 0.08 -6.32
N ALA A 402 12.09 -1.18 -6.70
CA ALA A 402 10.82 -1.68 -7.21
C ALA A 402 10.50 -3.05 -6.59
N PRO A 403 9.69 -3.11 -5.54
CA PRO A 403 9.27 -4.37 -4.93
C PRO A 403 8.33 -5.14 -5.86
N ALA A 404 8.20 -6.45 -5.62
CA ALA A 404 7.25 -7.28 -6.35
C ALA A 404 5.80 -6.76 -6.17
N GLY A 405 4.94 -7.02 -7.17
CA GLY A 405 3.52 -6.66 -7.12
C GLY A 405 3.30 -5.14 -7.15
N LEU A 406 4.01 -4.42 -8.03
CA LEU A 406 3.72 -3.01 -8.29
C LEU A 406 2.30 -2.85 -8.85
N GLN A 407 1.61 -1.83 -8.34
CA GLN A 407 0.30 -1.39 -8.80
C GLN A 407 0.08 0.06 -8.39
N VAL A 408 -0.77 0.77 -9.10
CA VAL A 408 -1.12 2.15 -8.75
C VAL A 408 -1.69 2.20 -7.33
N GLY A 409 -1.25 3.19 -6.56
CA GLY A 409 -1.61 3.35 -5.14
C GLY A 409 -0.78 2.52 -4.15
N LYS A 410 0.06 1.57 -4.59
CA LYS A 410 0.95 0.85 -3.67
C LYS A 410 1.91 1.83 -2.99
N ARG A 411 2.05 1.70 -1.67
CA ARG A 411 2.98 2.47 -0.84
C ARG A 411 3.88 1.54 -0.03
N TRP A 412 5.14 1.91 0.12
CA TRP A 412 6.07 1.23 1.00
C TRP A 412 7.13 2.18 1.54
N ARG A 413 7.80 1.77 2.59
CA ARG A 413 8.91 2.50 3.20
C ARG A 413 10.20 1.73 2.99
N SER A 414 11.29 2.44 2.82
CA SER A 414 12.63 1.86 2.82
C SER A 414 13.60 2.71 3.62
N ALA A 415 14.60 2.06 4.17
CA ALA A 415 15.71 2.73 4.85
C ALA A 415 16.98 1.95 4.61
N PHE A 416 18.09 2.66 4.54
CA PHE A 416 19.42 2.07 4.42
C PHE A 416 20.50 3.03 4.94
N THR A 417 21.60 2.46 5.38
CA THR A 417 22.82 3.22 5.68
C THR A 417 23.67 3.26 4.42
N ASN A 418 24.05 4.44 3.98
CA ASN A 418 25.00 4.64 2.89
C ASN A 418 26.38 4.91 3.46
N THR A 419 27.32 3.98 3.25
CA THR A 419 28.71 4.11 3.67
C THR A 419 29.55 4.51 2.46
N PRO A 420 30.11 5.74 2.39
CA PRO A 420 30.89 6.19 1.25
C PRO A 420 32.11 5.30 0.97
N SER A 421 32.42 5.07 -0.30
CA SER A 421 33.57 4.26 -0.72
C SER A 421 34.93 4.94 -0.49
N ARG A 422 34.95 6.24 -0.19
CA ARG A 422 36.18 6.98 0.10
C ARG A 422 36.54 6.87 1.57
N ASN A 423 37.82 6.59 1.87
CA ASN A 423 38.31 6.54 3.24
C ASN A 423 38.02 7.84 3.99
N GLY A 424 37.44 7.72 5.21
CA GLY A 424 37.04 8.85 6.04
C GLY A 424 35.66 9.45 5.75
N GLY A 425 34.89 8.86 4.84
CA GLY A 425 33.51 9.30 4.60
C GLY A 425 32.58 8.89 5.75
N VAL A 426 31.80 9.84 6.26
CA VAL A 426 30.81 9.58 7.31
C VAL A 426 29.58 8.90 6.71
N ALA A 427 29.17 7.78 7.30
CA ALA A 427 27.95 7.08 6.89
C ALA A 427 26.70 7.95 7.12
N GLY A 428 25.75 7.89 6.20
CA GLY A 428 24.47 8.60 6.29
C GLY A 428 23.31 7.61 6.24
N ARG A 429 22.28 7.86 7.02
CA ARG A 429 21.03 7.10 7.00
C ARG A 429 20.05 7.72 6.04
N ASN A 430 19.48 6.92 5.15
CA ASN A 430 18.52 7.37 4.15
C ASN A 430 17.17 6.70 4.42
N TYR A 431 16.11 7.49 4.35
CA TYR A 431 14.73 7.05 4.58
C TYR A 431 13.89 7.50 3.40
N TYR A 432 13.05 6.60 2.87
CA TYR A 432 12.12 6.91 1.80
C TYR A 432 10.72 6.39 2.10
N GLU A 433 9.73 7.17 1.70
CA GLU A 433 8.36 6.75 1.49
C GLU A 433 8.12 6.73 -0.02
N HIS A 434 7.67 5.58 -0.52
CA HIS A 434 7.42 5.36 -1.94
C HIS A 434 5.92 5.27 -2.19
N ARG A 435 5.49 5.76 -3.35
CA ARG A 435 4.11 5.64 -3.83
C ARG A 435 4.12 5.39 -5.32
N VAL A 436 3.34 4.41 -5.79
CA VAL A 436 3.07 4.23 -7.22
C VAL A 436 1.94 5.18 -7.61
N GLU A 437 2.26 6.20 -8.41
CA GLU A 437 1.36 7.28 -8.79
C GLU A 437 0.46 6.89 -9.97
N ALA A 438 1.04 6.21 -10.98
CA ALA A 438 0.36 5.91 -12.24
C ALA A 438 0.96 4.68 -12.93
N LEU A 439 0.20 4.09 -13.83
CA LEU A 439 0.67 3.22 -14.92
C LEU A 439 0.43 3.97 -16.22
N GLU A 440 1.49 4.38 -16.91
CA GLU A 440 1.41 5.27 -18.06
C GLU A 440 2.32 4.83 -19.20
N ASP A 441 2.06 5.35 -20.40
CA ASP A 441 2.94 5.16 -21.55
C ASP A 441 4.04 6.21 -21.54
N LEU A 442 5.29 5.79 -21.67
CA LEU A 442 6.47 6.64 -21.69
C LEU A 442 7.27 6.37 -22.97
N GLU A 443 7.61 7.41 -23.70
CA GLU A 443 8.52 7.36 -24.83
C GLU A 443 9.90 7.86 -24.42
N VAL A 444 10.93 7.06 -24.69
CA VAL A 444 12.35 7.34 -24.43
C VAL A 444 13.16 6.94 -25.65
N PRO A 445 14.43 7.32 -25.77
CA PRO A 445 15.27 6.93 -26.92
C PRO A 445 15.33 5.42 -27.16
N ALA A 446 15.21 4.61 -26.11
CA ALA A 446 15.16 3.14 -26.21
C ALA A 446 13.85 2.59 -26.79
N GLY A 447 12.80 3.41 -26.96
CA GLY A 447 11.48 3.01 -27.46
C GLY A 447 10.34 3.44 -26.56
N ARG A 448 9.15 2.86 -26.80
CA ARG A 448 7.95 3.12 -26.03
C ARG A 448 7.72 2.01 -25.01
N TYR A 449 7.45 2.39 -23.76
CA TYR A 449 7.28 1.51 -22.61
C TYR A 449 5.98 1.82 -21.89
N LYS A 450 5.30 0.80 -21.37
CA LYS A 450 4.27 0.96 -20.36
C LYS A 450 4.92 0.82 -19.00
N VAL A 451 4.89 1.87 -18.17
CA VAL A 451 5.73 1.98 -16.96
C VAL A 451 4.91 2.38 -15.74
N TYR A 452 5.32 1.90 -14.57
CA TYR A 452 4.86 2.46 -13.32
C TYR A 452 5.65 3.72 -12.98
N ARG A 453 4.95 4.83 -12.76
CA ARG A 453 5.54 6.04 -12.18
C ARG A 453 5.48 5.94 -10.66
N ILE A 454 6.66 6.02 -10.03
CA ILE A 454 6.83 5.88 -8.59
C ILE A 454 7.47 7.14 -8.04
N GLU A 455 6.79 7.79 -7.11
CA GLU A 455 7.35 8.88 -6.33
C GLU A 455 8.01 8.34 -5.07
N ALA A 456 9.22 8.82 -4.75
CA ALA A 456 9.95 8.50 -3.54
C ALA A 456 10.40 9.78 -2.85
N ILE A 457 9.83 10.06 -1.69
CA ILE A 457 10.14 11.24 -0.87
C ILE A 457 10.81 10.76 0.42
N GLY A 458 11.85 11.48 0.85
CA GLY A 458 12.56 11.04 2.04
C GLY A 458 13.58 12.03 2.57
N GLU A 459 14.42 11.52 3.46
CA GLU A 459 15.48 12.28 4.10
C GLU A 459 16.77 11.44 4.14
N ALA A 460 17.91 12.11 3.98
CA ALA A 460 19.21 11.55 4.30
C ALA A 460 19.80 12.31 5.49
N ILE A 461 20.19 11.58 6.52
CA ILE A 461 20.62 12.11 7.82
C ILE A 461 22.08 11.72 8.05
N TRP A 462 22.93 12.71 8.29
CA TRP A 462 24.30 12.60 8.80
C TRP A 462 24.40 13.28 10.15
N PRO A 463 25.46 13.07 10.94
CA PRO A 463 25.59 13.69 12.27
C PRO A 463 25.43 15.21 12.31
N ASN A 464 25.81 15.90 11.25
CA ASN A 464 25.84 17.36 11.16
C ASN A 464 25.01 17.96 10.03
N ARG A 465 24.25 17.16 9.28
CA ARG A 465 23.42 17.63 8.17
C ARG A 465 22.27 16.69 7.84
N VAL A 466 21.19 17.25 7.36
CA VAL A 466 20.03 16.55 6.80
C VAL A 466 19.75 17.06 5.39
N ARG A 467 19.37 16.18 4.48
CA ARG A 467 18.91 16.53 3.12
C ARG A 467 17.52 15.98 2.90
N ARG A 468 16.70 16.70 2.18
CA ARG A 468 15.47 16.18 1.60
C ARG A 468 15.78 15.45 0.31
N LEU A 469 15.18 14.29 0.17
CA LEU A 469 15.33 13.41 -0.99
C LEU A 469 13.99 13.37 -1.73
N HIS A 470 14.03 13.63 -3.02
CA HIS A 470 12.89 13.46 -3.90
C HIS A 470 13.35 12.77 -5.18
N GLN A 471 12.71 11.67 -5.52
CA GLN A 471 12.98 10.89 -6.73
C GLN A 471 11.66 10.55 -7.41
N MET A 472 11.67 10.59 -8.73
CA MET A 472 10.59 10.08 -9.57
C MET A 472 11.17 8.99 -10.46
N LEU A 473 10.60 7.78 -10.39
CA LEU A 473 11.06 6.62 -11.13
C LEU A 473 9.97 6.17 -12.09
N TRP A 474 10.35 5.83 -13.31
CA TRP A 474 9.49 5.16 -14.28
C TRP A 474 10.04 3.74 -14.50
N VAL A 475 9.34 2.76 -13.96
CA VAL A 475 9.80 1.37 -13.87
C VAL A 475 9.04 0.51 -14.87
N ASP A 476 9.77 -0.18 -15.73
CA ASP A 476 9.23 -1.17 -16.65
C ASP A 476 8.80 -2.45 -15.88
N PRO A 477 7.52 -2.82 -15.88
CA PRO A 477 7.05 -4.00 -15.15
C PRO A 477 7.61 -5.32 -15.66
N ALA A 478 8.04 -5.39 -16.93
CA ALA A 478 8.62 -6.60 -17.50
C ALA A 478 10.01 -6.91 -16.95
N THR A 479 10.79 -5.87 -16.65
CA THR A 479 12.17 -6.03 -16.18
C THR A 479 12.36 -5.56 -14.73
N MET A 480 11.38 -4.84 -14.17
CA MET A 480 11.46 -4.17 -12.88
C MET A 480 12.66 -3.20 -12.76
N MET A 481 13.12 -2.68 -13.90
CA MET A 481 14.24 -1.74 -14.00
C MET A 481 13.72 -0.35 -14.38
N PRO A 482 14.36 0.71 -13.89
CA PRO A 482 14.02 2.06 -14.33
C PRO A 482 14.28 2.25 -15.82
N VAL A 483 13.32 2.87 -16.50
CA VAL A 483 13.43 3.40 -17.86
C VAL A 483 13.80 4.90 -17.82
N ARG A 484 13.34 5.57 -16.74
CA ARG A 484 13.71 6.94 -16.40
C ARG A 484 13.79 7.11 -14.89
N LEU A 485 14.71 7.93 -14.43
CA LEU A 485 14.91 8.29 -13.03
C LEU A 485 15.26 9.78 -12.93
N ASP A 486 14.38 10.56 -12.31
CA ASP A 486 14.62 11.96 -11.99
C ASP A 486 14.93 12.09 -10.49
N ILE A 487 16.01 12.79 -10.16
CA ILE A 487 16.46 13.03 -8.79
C ILE A 487 16.50 14.53 -8.53
N LYS A 488 15.88 14.95 -7.43
CA LYS A 488 15.98 16.33 -6.95
C LYS A 488 16.16 16.33 -5.43
N HIS A 489 17.40 16.52 -4.99
CA HIS A 489 17.72 16.60 -3.58
C HIS A 489 17.96 18.05 -3.17
N SER A 490 17.51 18.45 -1.98
CA SER A 490 17.67 19.81 -1.46
C SER A 490 18.11 19.83 0.00
N ALA A 491 18.61 20.99 0.45
CA ALA A 491 18.75 21.25 1.87
C ALA A 491 17.39 21.21 2.57
N VAL A 492 17.36 20.96 3.88
CA VAL A 492 16.10 20.92 4.66
C VAL A 492 15.36 22.25 4.62
N SER A 493 16.08 23.37 4.54
CA SER A 493 15.50 24.71 4.32
C SER A 493 14.73 24.85 3.01
N GLY A 494 14.92 23.92 2.06
CA GLY A 494 14.29 23.94 0.74
C GLY A 494 14.88 24.99 -0.23
N SER A 495 15.78 25.85 0.22
CA SER A 495 16.33 26.98 -0.55
C SER A 495 17.50 26.60 -1.44
N GLU A 496 18.20 25.49 -1.18
CA GLU A 496 19.36 25.06 -1.95
C GLU A 496 19.10 23.68 -2.56
N ILE A 497 19.15 23.59 -3.89
CA ILE A 497 19.10 22.33 -4.64
C ILE A 497 20.53 21.78 -4.70
N MET A 498 20.73 20.56 -4.18
CA MET A 498 22.04 19.92 -4.04
C MET A 498 22.31 18.84 -5.10
N GLU A 499 21.26 18.32 -5.72
CA GLU A 499 21.31 17.39 -6.85
C GLU A 499 20.03 17.56 -7.67
N HIS A 500 20.19 17.69 -8.98
CA HIS A 500 19.09 17.73 -9.92
C HIS A 500 19.51 17.05 -11.22
N THR A 501 19.16 15.77 -11.35
CA THR A 501 19.55 14.95 -12.51
C THR A 501 18.34 14.20 -13.08
N SER A 502 18.42 13.89 -14.38
CA SER A 502 17.48 12.99 -15.07
C SER A 502 18.28 11.93 -15.82
N ASP A 503 18.02 10.67 -15.53
CA ASP A 503 18.58 9.51 -16.22
C ASP A 503 17.49 8.91 -17.11
N VAL A 504 17.74 8.78 -18.42
CA VAL A 504 16.81 8.25 -19.41
C VAL A 504 17.45 7.09 -20.17
N LEU A 505 16.71 6.00 -20.36
CA LEU A 505 17.20 4.81 -21.06
C LEU A 505 17.42 5.10 -22.55
N LEU A 506 18.65 4.88 -23.01
CA LEU A 506 19.05 5.02 -24.42
C LEU A 506 18.85 3.73 -25.19
N TRP A 507 19.22 2.61 -24.61
CA TRP A 507 19.06 1.27 -25.14
C TRP A 507 19.20 0.22 -24.05
N ARG A 508 18.64 -0.96 -24.28
CA ARG A 508 18.77 -2.15 -23.43
C ARG A 508 18.85 -3.39 -24.29
N THR A 509 19.79 -4.27 -23.96
CA THR A 509 19.90 -5.61 -24.54
C THR A 509 19.80 -6.63 -23.41
N GLN A 510 18.96 -7.61 -23.57
CA GLN A 510 18.79 -8.72 -22.62
C GLN A 510 19.19 -10.03 -23.28
N VAL A 511 19.96 -10.83 -22.55
CA VAL A 511 20.25 -12.21 -22.95
C VAL A 511 18.94 -13.01 -22.95
N PRO A 512 18.65 -13.81 -23.97
CA PRO A 512 17.42 -14.59 -24.01
C PRO A 512 17.19 -15.39 -22.74
N ARG A 513 15.95 -15.35 -22.22
CA ARG A 513 15.52 -16.15 -21.07
C ARG A 513 15.09 -17.50 -21.64
N THR A 514 15.87 -18.57 -21.40
CA THR A 514 15.53 -19.95 -21.78
C THR A 514 14.63 -20.59 -20.76
#